data_8c123adbb4477d38a370abf7de6dcc42
#
_entry.id   8c123adbb4477d38a370abf7de6dcc42
#
_cell.length_a   1.000
_cell.length_b   1.000
_cell.length_c   1.000
_cell.angle_alpha   90.00
_cell.angle_beta   90.00
_cell.angle_gamma   90.00
#
_symmetry.space_group_name_H-M   'P 1'
#
loop_
_entity.id
_entity.type
_entity.pdbx_description
1 polymer ?
#
loop_
_entity_poly.entity_id
_entity_poly.type
_entity_poly.pdbx_seq_one_letter_code
_entity_poly.pdbx_strand_id
1 'polypeptide(L)'
;MDEFDELDSETNARIEGVIERTKDYINPGLSRLMQFGGFGDVESTAEGTVLTTVGGKKYLDFVGGFGVFTLGHRHPAVVAAAHAQLDLMPLSTRTFFGEPAALLAEKLAQITPGDLQYTFFSNSGTEAVEAALKFARIATGKTDFISTDGSYHGKTMGSLAVTGREKYRIPFHPMVPGTEFVPFNDLAAVEAAITLNTAGVIVEPIQGEGGIIPAEHGYLAGLRKLCTERGVLLIVDEVQTGLARTGRMFAVERDNVVPDILTLAKALGGGVVPIGATIGTPAVWDRVFGVNPLIHTSTFGGNGLACAASLAALKAIEEENLCQRALDRGAQLIEGLERTRANHPSALKAVRGLGLMIGVEFNVKDVAELTINLMAQRAIIAAYTLNNPKVIRFEPPLVVTPEQVDQAVSAFDASVTDAVAMLEGLEA
;
A
#
# COMPACT_ATOMS: atom_id res chain seq x y z
N MET A 1 -5.65 -26.44 -26.20
CA MET A 1 -4.53 -26.00 -27.04
C MET A 1 -5.07 -24.80 -27.78
N ASP A 2 -5.10 -23.67 -27.04
CA ASP A 2 -5.63 -22.40 -27.56
C ASP A 2 -4.58 -21.84 -28.52
N GLU A 3 -5.02 -21.51 -29.73
CA GLU A 3 -4.24 -20.79 -30.73
C GLU A 3 -3.73 -19.49 -30.10
N PHE A 4 -2.45 -19.47 -29.72
CA PHE A 4 -1.76 -18.20 -29.60
C PHE A 4 -1.67 -17.66 -31.04
N ASP A 5 -2.57 -16.73 -31.39
CA ASP A 5 -2.37 -15.90 -32.56
C ASP A 5 -0.94 -15.37 -32.49
N GLU A 6 -0.11 -15.73 -33.47
CA GLU A 6 1.25 -15.18 -33.58
C GLU A 6 1.08 -13.65 -33.67
N LEU A 7 1.63 -12.94 -32.68
CA LEU A 7 1.62 -11.48 -32.70
C LEU A 7 2.24 -11.00 -34.01
N ASP A 8 1.65 -9.98 -34.62
CA ASP A 8 2.23 -9.39 -35.81
C ASP A 8 3.63 -8.82 -35.54
N SER A 9 4.43 -8.68 -36.60
CA SER A 9 5.83 -8.27 -36.49
C SER A 9 6.02 -6.87 -35.87
N GLU A 10 5.05 -5.96 -36.01
CA GLU A 10 5.08 -4.61 -35.46
C GLU A 10 4.84 -4.64 -33.94
N THR A 11 3.85 -5.41 -33.51
CA THR A 11 3.54 -5.63 -32.08
C THR A 11 4.71 -6.28 -31.36
N ASN A 12 5.31 -7.33 -31.93
CA ASN A 12 6.51 -7.98 -31.37
C ASN A 12 7.68 -7.01 -31.25
N ALA A 13 8.00 -6.26 -32.32
CA ALA A 13 9.08 -5.28 -32.32
C ALA A 13 8.85 -4.16 -31.28
N ARG A 14 7.57 -3.75 -31.04
CA ARG A 14 7.22 -2.80 -29.99
C ARG A 14 7.51 -3.35 -28.60
N ILE A 15 7.09 -4.58 -28.31
CA ILE A 15 7.32 -5.24 -27.01
C ILE A 15 8.81 -5.39 -26.75
N GLU A 16 9.57 -5.98 -27.69
CA GLU A 16 11.01 -6.15 -27.61
C GLU A 16 11.72 -4.81 -27.39
N GLY A 17 11.34 -3.78 -28.15
CA GLY A 17 11.92 -2.44 -28.02
C GLY A 17 11.68 -1.80 -26.65
N VAL A 18 10.55 -2.04 -25.97
CA VAL A 18 10.31 -1.57 -24.58
C VAL A 18 11.14 -2.35 -23.59
N ILE A 19 11.23 -3.68 -23.75
CA ILE A 19 12.05 -4.54 -22.89
C ILE A 19 13.54 -4.16 -22.98
N GLU A 20 14.07 -3.93 -24.19
CA GLU A 20 15.45 -3.49 -24.39
C GLU A 20 15.70 -2.12 -23.77
N ARG A 21 14.82 -1.13 -23.99
CA ARG A 21 14.95 0.20 -23.35
C ARG A 21 14.91 0.09 -21.83
N THR A 22 14.05 -0.75 -21.26
CA THR A 22 14.00 -0.98 -19.82
C THR A 22 15.32 -1.58 -19.31
N LYS A 23 15.89 -2.55 -20.04
CA LYS A 23 17.17 -3.14 -19.73
C LYS A 23 18.31 -2.12 -19.81
N ASP A 24 18.34 -1.32 -20.87
CA ASP A 24 19.49 -0.47 -21.19
C ASP A 24 19.45 0.89 -20.45
N TYR A 25 18.25 1.44 -20.15
CA TYR A 25 18.11 2.79 -19.61
C TYR A 25 17.40 2.88 -18.24
N ILE A 26 16.80 1.79 -17.73
CA ILE A 26 16.15 1.78 -16.42
C ILE A 26 16.89 0.85 -15.47
N ASN A 27 16.80 -0.46 -15.67
CA ASN A 27 17.42 -1.45 -14.79
C ASN A 27 17.48 -2.84 -15.46
N PRO A 28 18.68 -3.35 -15.81
CA PRO A 28 18.82 -4.65 -16.46
C PRO A 28 18.39 -5.82 -15.55
N GLY A 29 18.51 -5.68 -14.23
CA GLY A 29 18.06 -6.69 -13.27
C GLY A 29 16.53 -6.77 -13.22
N LEU A 30 15.85 -5.62 -13.24
CA LEU A 30 14.40 -5.56 -13.26
C LEU A 30 13.83 -6.17 -14.54
N SER A 31 14.40 -5.85 -15.71
CA SER A 31 13.99 -6.42 -16.99
C SER A 31 14.04 -7.95 -16.98
N ARG A 32 15.13 -8.53 -16.47
CA ARG A 32 15.25 -10.00 -16.33
C ARG A 32 14.22 -10.58 -15.36
N LEU A 33 14.00 -9.92 -14.21
CA LEU A 33 13.05 -10.39 -13.21
C LEU A 33 11.61 -10.43 -13.75
N MET A 34 11.20 -9.40 -14.49
CA MET A 34 9.85 -9.34 -15.09
C MET A 34 9.66 -10.43 -16.14
N GLN A 35 10.64 -10.63 -17.04
CA GLN A 35 10.57 -11.68 -18.04
C GLN A 35 10.52 -13.08 -17.42
N PHE A 36 11.36 -13.33 -16.41
CA PHE A 36 11.37 -14.60 -15.67
C PHE A 36 10.03 -14.85 -14.93
N GLY A 37 9.41 -13.79 -14.38
CA GLY A 37 8.12 -13.86 -13.70
C GLY A 37 6.90 -14.10 -14.61
N GLY A 38 7.11 -14.23 -15.93
CA GLY A 38 6.00 -14.41 -16.88
C GLY A 38 5.35 -13.10 -17.34
N PHE A 39 5.95 -11.95 -17.03
CA PHE A 39 5.48 -10.61 -17.37
C PHE A 39 6.32 -9.99 -18.50
N GLY A 40 6.60 -10.77 -19.55
CA GLY A 40 7.39 -10.35 -20.71
C GLY A 40 6.61 -9.56 -21.77
N ASP A 41 5.48 -8.95 -21.42
CA ASP A 41 4.67 -8.11 -22.29
C ASP A 41 4.63 -6.66 -21.72
N VAL A 42 3.98 -5.74 -22.42
CA VAL A 42 3.93 -4.33 -22.10
C VAL A 42 2.50 -3.91 -21.76
N GLU A 43 2.32 -3.18 -20.66
CA GLU A 43 1.02 -2.59 -20.30
C GLU A 43 0.54 -1.63 -21.40
N SER A 44 -0.71 -1.76 -21.80
CA SER A 44 -1.32 -0.91 -22.83
C SER A 44 -2.46 -0.07 -22.28
N THR A 45 -3.51 -0.72 -21.79
CA THR A 45 -4.68 -0.06 -21.22
C THR A 45 -5.14 -0.78 -19.97
N ALA A 46 -5.83 -0.07 -19.09
CA ALA A 46 -6.45 -0.68 -17.93
C ALA A 46 -7.78 0.00 -17.60
N GLU A 47 -8.78 -0.76 -17.14
CA GLU A 47 -10.08 -0.27 -16.71
C GLU A 47 -10.65 -1.17 -15.61
N GLY A 48 -11.16 -0.56 -14.53
CA GLY A 48 -11.69 -1.31 -13.39
C GLY A 48 -10.65 -2.26 -12.80
N THR A 49 -10.87 -3.56 -12.91
CA THR A 49 -9.97 -4.62 -12.43
C THR A 49 -9.13 -5.25 -13.54
N VAL A 50 -9.28 -4.80 -14.78
CA VAL A 50 -8.67 -5.45 -15.95
C VAL A 50 -7.55 -4.61 -16.52
N LEU A 51 -6.38 -5.21 -16.67
CA LEU A 51 -5.24 -4.71 -17.44
C LEU A 51 -5.19 -5.42 -18.79
N THR A 52 -4.96 -4.67 -19.87
CA THR A 52 -4.72 -5.22 -21.21
C THR A 52 -3.30 -4.87 -21.65
N THR A 53 -2.56 -5.84 -22.17
CA THR A 53 -1.19 -5.65 -22.67
C THR A 53 -1.15 -5.27 -24.16
N VAL A 54 0.01 -4.87 -24.64
CA VAL A 54 0.26 -4.60 -26.07
C VAL A 54 0.03 -5.85 -26.93
N GLY A 55 0.36 -7.03 -26.39
CA GLY A 55 0.06 -8.32 -27.02
C GLY A 55 -1.43 -8.72 -26.98
N GLY A 56 -2.30 -7.86 -26.44
CA GLY A 56 -3.75 -8.10 -26.41
C GLY A 56 -4.24 -8.97 -25.25
N LYS A 57 -3.36 -9.54 -24.44
CA LYS A 57 -3.74 -10.37 -23.29
C LYS A 57 -4.38 -9.53 -22.19
N LYS A 58 -5.49 -10.01 -21.65
CA LYS A 58 -6.20 -9.37 -20.54
C LYS A 58 -5.89 -10.10 -19.24
N TYR A 59 -5.59 -9.33 -18.20
CA TYR A 59 -5.31 -9.84 -16.86
C TYR A 59 -6.28 -9.25 -15.86
N LEU A 60 -6.72 -10.04 -14.88
CA LEU A 60 -7.32 -9.53 -13.66
C LEU A 60 -6.21 -9.09 -12.70
N ASP A 61 -6.29 -7.84 -12.25
CA ASP A 61 -5.33 -7.26 -11.31
C ASP A 61 -5.70 -7.59 -9.86
N PHE A 62 -5.02 -8.57 -9.28
CA PHE A 62 -5.15 -8.93 -7.86
C PHE A 62 -3.99 -8.40 -6.99
N VAL A 63 -3.14 -7.52 -7.56
CA VAL A 63 -2.12 -6.73 -6.83
C VAL A 63 -2.62 -5.33 -6.52
N GLY A 64 -3.47 -4.76 -7.39
CA GLY A 64 -4.05 -3.43 -7.22
C GLY A 64 -3.02 -2.31 -7.09
N GLY A 65 -1.84 -2.46 -7.76
CA GLY A 65 -0.73 -1.52 -7.61
C GLY A 65 -0.23 -1.41 -6.17
N PHE A 66 -0.24 -2.50 -5.41
CA PHE A 66 0.11 -2.54 -3.98
C PHE A 66 -0.77 -1.62 -3.12
N GLY A 67 -2.09 -1.58 -3.43
CA GLY A 67 -3.08 -0.76 -2.74
C GLY A 67 -3.32 0.62 -3.35
N VAL A 68 -2.80 0.91 -4.56
CA VAL A 68 -3.03 2.19 -5.27
C VAL A 68 -4.40 2.21 -5.93
N PHE A 69 -4.79 1.12 -6.61
CA PHE A 69 -6.00 1.08 -7.44
C PHE A 69 -7.25 0.63 -6.65
N THR A 70 -7.48 1.26 -5.51
CA THR A 70 -8.67 0.97 -4.67
C THR A 70 -9.99 1.14 -5.46
N LEU A 71 -10.10 2.19 -6.27
CA LEU A 71 -11.27 2.47 -7.13
C LEU A 71 -11.22 1.73 -8.48
N GLY A 72 -10.23 0.88 -8.69
CA GLY A 72 -9.92 0.33 -10.00
C GLY A 72 -9.09 1.29 -10.86
N HIS A 73 -8.68 0.77 -12.00
CA HIS A 73 -7.95 1.56 -12.99
C HIS A 73 -8.86 2.58 -13.67
N ARG A 74 -8.40 3.82 -13.77
CA ARG A 74 -9.07 4.90 -14.52
C ARG A 74 -10.53 5.14 -14.11
N HIS A 75 -10.81 5.21 -12.82
CA HIS A 75 -12.17 5.48 -12.34
C HIS A 75 -12.75 6.75 -13.01
N PRO A 76 -13.93 6.67 -13.67
CA PRO A 76 -14.42 7.74 -14.54
C PRO A 76 -14.54 9.10 -13.84
N ALA A 77 -15.05 9.15 -12.60
CA ALA A 77 -15.21 10.39 -11.85
C ALA A 77 -13.86 11.02 -11.49
N VAL A 78 -12.84 10.20 -11.16
CA VAL A 78 -11.50 10.70 -10.83
C VAL A 78 -10.80 11.26 -12.08
N VAL A 79 -10.89 10.53 -13.20
CA VAL A 79 -10.34 10.97 -14.50
C VAL A 79 -11.00 12.27 -14.93
N ALA A 80 -12.33 12.37 -14.82
CA ALA A 80 -13.05 13.60 -15.20
C ALA A 80 -12.65 14.80 -14.33
N ALA A 81 -12.50 14.61 -13.01
CA ALA A 81 -12.05 15.67 -12.10
C ALA A 81 -10.61 16.11 -12.41
N ALA A 82 -9.72 15.17 -12.75
CA ALA A 82 -8.36 15.47 -13.14
C ALA A 82 -8.33 16.30 -14.47
N HIS A 83 -9.09 15.90 -15.48
CA HIS A 83 -9.20 16.65 -16.73
C HIS A 83 -9.74 18.08 -16.50
N ALA A 84 -10.81 18.22 -15.74
CA ALA A 84 -11.36 19.54 -15.43
C ALA A 84 -10.33 20.46 -14.72
N GLN A 85 -9.54 19.89 -13.80
CA GLN A 85 -8.50 20.65 -13.09
C GLN A 85 -7.29 20.98 -13.98
N LEU A 86 -6.96 20.11 -14.96
CA LEU A 86 -5.93 20.39 -15.97
C LEU A 86 -6.30 21.61 -16.83
N ASP A 87 -7.58 21.74 -17.21
CA ASP A 87 -8.07 22.87 -18.01
C ASP A 87 -8.07 24.19 -17.21
N LEU A 88 -8.13 24.14 -15.87
CA LEU A 88 -8.10 25.31 -15.02
C LEU A 88 -6.66 25.68 -14.62
N MET A 89 -6.07 24.91 -13.74
CA MET A 89 -4.71 25.12 -13.21
C MET A 89 -4.20 23.84 -12.54
N PRO A 90 -3.34 23.05 -13.20
CA PRO A 90 -2.88 21.77 -12.65
C PRO A 90 -1.97 21.93 -11.43
N LEU A 91 -1.10 22.94 -11.44
CA LEU A 91 -0.14 23.21 -10.36
C LEU A 91 -0.42 24.56 -9.71
N SER A 92 -0.11 24.68 -8.42
CA SER A 92 -0.23 25.94 -7.67
C SER A 92 1.02 26.80 -7.81
N THR A 93 0.85 28.12 -7.87
CA THR A 93 1.97 29.09 -7.74
C THR A 93 2.54 29.13 -6.32
N ARG A 94 1.86 28.57 -5.34
CA ARG A 94 2.20 28.60 -3.90
C ARG A 94 2.20 30.00 -3.28
N THR A 95 1.76 31.00 -4.03
CA THR A 95 1.68 32.41 -3.59
C THR A 95 0.29 32.78 -3.09
N PHE A 96 -0.74 32.14 -3.63
CA PHE A 96 -2.14 32.33 -3.27
C PHE A 96 -2.72 31.06 -2.63
N PHE A 97 -3.87 31.20 -1.98
CA PHE A 97 -4.62 30.05 -1.48
C PHE A 97 -5.10 29.17 -2.63
N GLY A 98 -5.04 27.85 -2.44
CA GLY A 98 -5.51 26.86 -3.41
C GLY A 98 -6.79 26.20 -2.92
N GLU A 99 -7.92 26.47 -3.59
CA GLU A 99 -9.23 25.94 -3.22
C GLU A 99 -9.24 24.38 -3.18
N PRO A 100 -8.74 23.63 -4.18
CA PRO A 100 -8.75 22.17 -4.14
C PRO A 100 -7.99 21.61 -2.92
N ALA A 101 -6.89 22.24 -2.51
CA ALA A 101 -6.11 21.81 -1.36
C ALA A 101 -6.85 22.08 -0.03
N ALA A 102 -7.51 23.23 0.08
CA ALA A 102 -8.30 23.57 1.25
C ALA A 102 -9.50 22.63 1.42
N LEU A 103 -10.24 22.36 0.34
CA LEU A 103 -11.36 21.43 0.33
C LEU A 103 -10.92 19.98 0.66
N LEU A 104 -9.78 19.54 0.14
CA LEU A 104 -9.27 18.21 0.46
C LEU A 104 -8.85 18.11 1.93
N ALA A 105 -8.19 19.14 2.47
CA ALA A 105 -7.82 19.17 3.89
C ALA A 105 -9.06 19.14 4.80
N GLU A 106 -10.09 19.93 4.48
CA GLU A 106 -11.38 19.90 5.17
C GLU A 106 -12.03 18.52 5.10
N LYS A 107 -12.09 17.90 3.89
CA LYS A 107 -12.66 16.56 3.73
C LYS A 107 -11.91 15.52 4.55
N LEU A 108 -10.58 15.56 4.56
CA LEU A 108 -9.76 14.65 5.37
C LEU A 108 -10.01 14.84 6.86
N ALA A 109 -10.10 16.08 7.35
CA ALA A 109 -10.45 16.36 8.75
C ALA A 109 -11.84 15.84 9.14
N GLN A 110 -12.80 15.87 8.21
CA GLN A 110 -14.16 15.36 8.44
C GLN A 110 -14.27 13.84 8.54
N ILE A 111 -13.42 13.12 7.82
CA ILE A 111 -13.49 11.64 7.73
C ILE A 111 -12.47 10.92 8.62
N THR A 112 -11.40 11.60 9.05
CA THR A 112 -10.40 10.99 9.94
C THR A 112 -10.91 10.93 11.38
N PRO A 113 -10.47 9.91 12.17
CA PRO A 113 -10.98 9.72 13.51
C PRO A 113 -10.51 10.83 14.49
N GLY A 114 -11.39 11.17 15.44
CA GLY A 114 -11.10 12.05 16.56
C GLY A 114 -10.84 13.50 16.17
N ASP A 115 -9.72 14.04 16.63
CA ASP A 115 -9.30 15.42 16.43
C ASP A 115 -8.14 15.58 15.43
N LEU A 116 -7.94 14.62 14.56
CA LEU A 116 -7.05 14.75 13.40
C LEU A 116 -7.62 15.83 12.46
N GLN A 117 -6.97 17.00 12.39
CA GLN A 117 -7.57 18.19 11.79
C GLN A 117 -6.72 18.82 10.70
N TYR A 118 -5.41 18.85 10.87
CA TYR A 118 -4.54 19.57 9.95
C TYR A 118 -3.78 18.63 9.03
N THR A 119 -3.66 19.00 7.75
CA THR A 119 -3.01 18.18 6.74
C THR A 119 -1.82 18.90 6.11
N PHE A 120 -0.68 18.23 6.09
CA PHE A 120 0.46 18.57 5.22
C PHE A 120 0.44 17.63 4.02
N PHE A 121 0.34 18.20 2.82
CA PHE A 121 0.37 17.44 1.57
C PHE A 121 1.78 17.24 1.05
N SER A 122 2.06 16.05 0.57
CA SER A 122 3.30 15.62 -0.10
C SER A 122 2.95 14.90 -1.41
N ASN A 123 3.91 14.19 -2.04
CA ASN A 123 3.70 13.55 -3.34
C ASN A 123 3.76 12.03 -3.27
N SER A 124 4.10 11.48 -2.11
CA SER A 124 4.26 10.04 -1.90
C SER A 124 4.08 9.66 -0.43
N GLY A 125 3.89 8.35 -0.17
CA GLY A 125 3.83 7.81 1.19
C GLY A 125 5.14 7.99 1.95
N THR A 126 6.27 7.79 1.29
CA THR A 126 7.58 8.01 1.94
C THR A 126 7.78 9.45 2.38
N GLU A 127 7.35 10.45 1.57
CA GLU A 127 7.39 11.87 1.97
C GLU A 127 6.41 12.16 3.13
N ALA A 128 5.23 11.53 3.14
CA ALA A 128 4.30 11.66 4.26
C ALA A 128 4.90 11.12 5.56
N VAL A 129 5.58 9.97 5.52
CA VAL A 129 6.30 9.42 6.68
C VAL A 129 7.46 10.33 7.10
N GLU A 130 8.27 10.86 6.17
CA GLU A 130 9.34 11.83 6.48
C GLU A 130 8.79 13.06 7.22
N ALA A 131 7.65 13.59 6.77
CA ALA A 131 6.98 14.69 7.45
C ALA A 131 6.52 14.28 8.86
N ALA A 132 5.88 13.11 9.02
CA ALA A 132 5.44 12.61 10.31
C ALA A 132 6.58 12.49 11.33
N LEU A 133 7.71 11.92 10.92
CA LEU A 133 8.90 11.80 11.77
C LEU A 133 9.47 13.18 12.18
N LYS A 134 9.55 14.11 11.24
CA LYS A 134 10.02 15.48 11.51
C LYS A 134 9.05 16.22 12.44
N PHE A 135 7.75 16.08 12.24
CA PHE A 135 6.73 16.69 13.09
C PHE A 135 6.78 16.13 14.51
N ALA A 136 6.93 14.83 14.66
CA ALA A 136 7.07 14.20 15.97
C ALA A 136 8.30 14.71 16.72
N ARG A 137 9.45 14.86 16.05
CA ARG A 137 10.67 15.43 16.65
C ARG A 137 10.46 16.87 17.12
N ILE A 138 9.85 17.71 16.30
CA ILE A 138 9.59 19.13 16.66
C ILE A 138 8.58 19.22 17.80
N ALA A 139 7.47 18.47 17.71
CA ALA A 139 6.40 18.52 18.68
C ALA A 139 6.82 18.06 20.08
N THR A 140 7.74 17.10 20.15
CA THR A 140 8.20 16.52 21.42
C THR A 140 9.54 17.08 21.91
N GLY A 141 10.35 17.66 21.05
CA GLY A 141 11.75 18.01 21.32
C GLY A 141 12.67 16.79 21.50
N LYS A 142 12.19 15.58 21.15
CA LYS A 142 12.90 14.29 21.27
C LYS A 142 13.33 13.80 19.89
N THR A 143 14.20 12.77 19.83
CA THR A 143 14.87 12.36 18.58
C THR A 143 14.56 10.94 18.13
N ASP A 144 14.17 10.04 19.06
CA ASP A 144 14.18 8.61 18.81
C ASP A 144 12.77 8.08 18.49
N PHE A 145 12.73 7.00 17.75
CA PHE A 145 11.50 6.33 17.36
C PHE A 145 11.54 4.86 17.73
N ILE A 146 10.37 4.30 17.99
CA ILE A 146 10.15 2.86 18.05
C ILE A 146 9.38 2.47 16.79
N SER A 147 9.87 1.46 16.10
CA SER A 147 9.21 0.83 14.95
C SER A 147 9.16 -0.68 15.16
N THR A 148 8.47 -1.40 14.27
CA THR A 148 8.29 -2.84 14.44
C THR A 148 9.09 -3.63 13.40
N ASP A 149 9.59 -4.80 13.81
CA ASP A 149 10.19 -5.75 12.88
C ASP A 149 9.21 -6.11 11.77
N GLY A 150 9.71 -6.19 10.55
CA GLY A 150 8.89 -6.50 9.38
C GLY A 150 8.13 -5.31 8.78
N SER A 151 8.09 -4.14 9.44
CA SER A 151 7.41 -2.96 8.95
C SER A 151 8.00 -2.41 7.65
N TYR A 152 7.17 -1.63 6.93
CA TYR A 152 7.58 -0.91 5.73
C TYR A 152 6.97 0.50 5.70
N HIS A 153 7.82 1.52 5.76
CA HIS A 153 7.42 2.93 5.81
C HIS A 153 7.98 3.77 4.66
N GLY A 154 8.70 3.16 3.74
CA GLY A 154 9.28 3.84 2.57
C GLY A 154 10.78 3.59 2.41
N LYS A 155 11.37 4.24 1.41
CA LYS A 155 12.79 4.05 1.03
C LYS A 155 13.59 5.35 0.91
N THR A 156 13.09 6.50 1.34
CA THR A 156 13.93 7.68 1.59
C THR A 156 14.70 7.47 2.91
N MET A 157 15.77 8.21 3.15
CA MET A 157 16.69 7.90 4.24
C MET A 157 16.03 7.89 5.63
N GLY A 158 15.11 8.81 5.92
CA GLY A 158 14.39 8.84 7.20
C GLY A 158 13.33 7.74 7.29
N SER A 159 12.49 7.56 6.26
CA SER A 159 11.47 6.49 6.24
C SER A 159 12.10 5.10 6.21
N LEU A 160 13.26 4.95 5.54
CA LEU A 160 14.03 3.70 5.55
C LEU A 160 14.62 3.42 6.93
N ALA A 161 15.03 4.46 7.66
CA ALA A 161 15.57 4.31 9.02
C ALA A 161 14.56 3.69 10.00
N VAL A 162 13.25 3.91 9.77
CA VAL A 162 12.16 3.31 10.58
C VAL A 162 11.51 2.07 9.91
N THR A 163 12.01 1.62 8.75
CA THR A 163 11.55 0.40 8.09
C THR A 163 12.21 -0.84 8.70
N GLY A 164 11.39 -1.78 9.19
CA GLY A 164 11.79 -2.91 10.03
C GLY A 164 12.43 -4.09 9.30
N ARG A 165 13.19 -3.86 8.22
CA ARG A 165 13.87 -4.92 7.47
C ARG A 165 15.33 -4.56 7.22
N GLU A 166 16.21 -5.18 7.98
CA GLU A 166 17.65 -4.88 7.99
C GLU A 166 18.31 -4.99 6.60
N LYS A 167 17.96 -6.00 5.82
CA LYS A 167 18.53 -6.19 4.46
C LYS A 167 18.35 -4.97 3.54
N TYR A 168 17.33 -4.14 3.76
CA TYR A 168 17.11 -2.92 2.99
C TYR A 168 17.86 -1.71 3.54
N ARG A 169 18.27 -1.74 4.83
CA ARG A 169 19.02 -0.67 5.48
C ARG A 169 20.52 -0.82 5.31
N ILE A 170 21.05 -2.04 5.40
CA ILE A 170 22.49 -2.35 5.34
C ILE A 170 23.24 -1.62 4.19
N PRO A 171 22.74 -1.64 2.93
CA PRO A 171 23.44 -1.02 1.82
C PRO A 171 23.55 0.50 1.92
N PHE A 172 22.77 1.13 2.79
CA PHE A 172 22.64 2.60 2.90
C PHE A 172 23.16 3.16 4.23
N HIS A 173 23.87 2.36 5.05
CA HIS A 173 24.45 2.84 6.28
C HIS A 173 25.51 3.93 6.05
N PRO A 174 25.63 4.94 6.97
CA PRO A 174 24.87 5.06 8.22
C PRO A 174 23.45 5.57 7.99
N MET A 175 22.46 4.95 8.66
CA MET A 175 21.09 5.42 8.67
C MET A 175 20.90 6.64 9.57
N VAL A 176 19.77 7.34 9.42
CA VAL A 176 19.32 8.32 10.41
C VAL A 176 19.20 7.61 11.76
N PRO A 177 19.94 8.06 12.80
CA PRO A 177 20.00 7.35 14.07
C PRO A 177 18.74 7.53 14.91
N GLY A 178 18.57 6.68 15.92
CA GLY A 178 17.54 6.80 16.95
C GLY A 178 16.30 5.97 16.66
N THR A 179 16.41 4.85 15.93
CA THR A 179 15.28 3.88 15.79
C THR A 179 15.58 2.59 16.51
N GLU A 180 14.69 2.21 17.42
CA GLU A 180 14.65 0.89 18.06
C GLU A 180 13.57 0.04 17.40
N PHE A 181 13.88 -1.23 17.11
CA PHE A 181 12.96 -2.18 16.50
C PHE A 181 12.52 -3.21 17.51
N VAL A 182 11.20 -3.43 17.57
CA VAL A 182 10.57 -4.39 18.49
C VAL A 182 9.67 -5.36 17.72
N PRO A 183 9.37 -6.55 18.25
CA PRO A 183 8.41 -7.45 17.61
C PRO A 183 7.04 -6.80 17.44
N PHE A 184 6.40 -7.00 16.28
CA PHE A 184 5.03 -6.57 16.04
C PHE A 184 4.06 -7.36 16.93
N ASN A 185 2.99 -6.72 17.41
CA ASN A 185 2.03 -7.28 18.37
C ASN A 185 2.57 -7.53 19.79
N ASP A 186 3.72 -6.97 20.16
CA ASP A 186 4.31 -7.08 21.51
C ASP A 186 4.32 -5.71 22.22
N LEU A 187 3.26 -5.43 23.01
CA LEU A 187 3.16 -4.21 23.81
C LEU A 187 4.23 -4.11 24.90
N ALA A 188 4.64 -5.22 25.47
CA ALA A 188 5.66 -5.23 26.52
C ALA A 188 7.03 -4.86 25.97
N ALA A 189 7.36 -5.32 24.76
CA ALA A 189 8.58 -4.93 24.06
C ALA A 189 8.56 -3.43 23.71
N VAL A 190 7.42 -2.90 23.25
CA VAL A 190 7.28 -1.44 23.00
C VAL A 190 7.49 -0.66 24.30
N GLU A 191 6.85 -1.07 25.42
CA GLU A 191 6.97 -0.41 26.71
C GLU A 191 8.43 -0.40 27.19
N ALA A 192 9.14 -1.51 27.08
CA ALA A 192 10.54 -1.65 27.47
C ALA A 192 11.50 -0.78 26.62
N ALA A 193 11.15 -0.54 25.35
CA ALA A 193 11.95 0.26 24.43
C ALA A 193 11.76 1.79 24.59
N ILE A 194 10.69 2.23 25.28
CA ILE A 194 10.45 3.67 25.51
C ILE A 194 11.50 4.25 26.43
N THR A 195 12.18 5.30 25.96
CA THR A 195 13.17 6.08 26.71
C THR A 195 12.73 7.53 26.86
N LEU A 196 13.52 8.35 27.59
CA LEU A 196 13.30 9.78 27.70
C LEU A 196 13.43 10.50 26.34
N ASN A 197 14.16 9.92 25.40
CA ASN A 197 14.39 10.47 24.06
C ASN A 197 13.38 9.99 23.02
N THR A 198 12.47 9.08 23.36
CA THR A 198 11.47 8.54 22.41
C THR A 198 10.46 9.64 22.03
N ALA A 199 10.47 10.07 20.76
CA ALA A 199 9.55 11.03 20.18
C ALA A 199 8.22 10.38 19.80
N GLY A 200 8.27 9.17 19.23
CA GLY A 200 7.08 8.49 18.74
C GLY A 200 7.26 6.99 18.51
N VAL A 201 6.13 6.29 18.48
CA VAL A 201 6.00 4.93 17.96
C VAL A 201 5.34 5.03 16.59
N ILE A 202 5.95 4.41 15.56
CA ILE A 202 5.37 4.32 14.23
C ILE A 202 4.95 2.88 13.93
N VAL A 203 3.71 2.69 13.43
CA VAL A 203 3.13 1.37 13.20
C VAL A 203 2.17 1.38 12.02
N GLU A 204 2.12 0.24 11.28
CA GLU A 204 1.05 -0.06 10.32
C GLU A 204 -0.07 -0.84 11.03
N PRO A 205 -1.36 -0.58 10.79
CA PRO A 205 -2.46 -1.42 11.31
C PRO A 205 -2.43 -2.87 10.78
N ILE A 206 -1.91 -3.04 9.57
CA ILE A 206 -1.56 -4.32 8.97
C ILE A 206 -0.18 -4.13 8.34
N GLN A 207 0.80 -4.91 8.74
CA GLN A 207 2.09 -4.92 8.06
C GLN A 207 1.93 -5.47 6.64
N GLY A 208 1.88 -4.57 5.63
CA GLY A 208 1.67 -4.96 4.25
C GLY A 208 2.83 -5.80 3.71
N GLU A 209 4.01 -5.21 3.65
CA GLU A 209 5.21 -5.86 3.13
C GLU A 209 5.78 -6.91 4.09
N GLY A 210 5.41 -6.87 5.37
CA GLY A 210 5.76 -7.88 6.37
C GLY A 210 5.12 -9.25 6.13
N GLY A 211 4.10 -9.32 5.27
CA GLY A 211 3.39 -10.56 4.95
C GLY A 211 1.89 -10.51 5.25
N ILE A 212 1.29 -9.35 5.09
CA ILE A 212 -0.13 -9.09 5.42
C ILE A 212 -0.44 -9.58 6.84
N ILE A 213 0.23 -8.98 7.82
CA ILE A 213 0.07 -9.36 9.23
C ILE A 213 -0.80 -8.30 9.92
N PRO A 214 -2.07 -8.59 10.24
CA PRO A 214 -2.92 -7.67 10.98
C PRO A 214 -2.42 -7.47 12.42
N ALA A 215 -2.58 -6.25 12.93
CA ALA A 215 -2.50 -6.02 14.35
C ALA A 215 -3.50 -6.92 15.10
N GLU A 216 -3.08 -7.56 16.16
CA GLU A 216 -3.96 -8.34 17.02
C GLU A 216 -5.00 -7.43 17.67
N HIS A 217 -6.17 -7.98 17.96
CA HIS A 217 -7.24 -7.20 18.59
C HIS A 217 -6.78 -6.59 19.90
N GLY A 218 -6.93 -5.26 20.03
CA GLY A 218 -6.51 -4.50 21.20
C GLY A 218 -5.05 -4.03 21.18
N TYR A 219 -4.21 -4.50 20.26
CA TYR A 219 -2.80 -4.05 20.19
C TYR A 219 -2.70 -2.53 19.91
N LEU A 220 -3.41 -2.04 18.91
CA LEU A 220 -3.40 -0.59 18.60
C LEU A 220 -4.00 0.25 19.74
N ALA A 221 -5.06 -0.23 20.39
CA ALA A 221 -5.63 0.43 21.58
C ALA A 221 -4.65 0.45 22.76
N GLY A 222 -3.92 -0.66 22.96
CA GLY A 222 -2.84 -0.75 23.93
C GLY A 222 -1.70 0.22 23.63
N LEU A 223 -1.28 0.34 22.38
CA LEU A 223 -0.27 1.31 21.94
C LEU A 223 -0.73 2.75 22.20
N ARG A 224 -1.99 3.08 21.85
CA ARG A 224 -2.54 4.42 22.12
C ARG A 224 -2.49 4.77 23.60
N LYS A 225 -2.94 3.84 24.43
CA LYS A 225 -2.90 4.00 25.90
C LYS A 225 -1.47 4.21 26.40
N LEU A 226 -0.56 3.31 26.01
CA LEU A 226 0.85 3.36 26.41
C LEU A 226 1.53 4.67 25.99
N CYS A 227 1.34 5.08 24.72
CA CYS A 227 1.89 6.33 24.19
C CYS A 227 1.39 7.54 24.97
N THR A 228 0.08 7.57 25.34
CA THR A 228 -0.52 8.64 26.13
C THR A 228 0.10 8.70 27.54
N GLU A 229 0.20 7.58 28.22
CA GLU A 229 0.76 7.47 29.58
C GLU A 229 2.25 7.85 29.65
N ARG A 230 2.99 7.59 28.57
CA ARG A 230 4.45 7.86 28.48
C ARG A 230 4.80 9.20 27.84
N GLY A 231 3.82 9.97 27.35
CA GLY A 231 4.05 11.25 26.64
C GLY A 231 4.88 11.05 25.36
N VAL A 232 4.57 10.00 24.59
CA VAL A 232 5.14 9.63 23.31
C VAL A 232 4.06 9.71 22.25
N LEU A 233 4.38 10.18 21.04
CA LEU A 233 3.40 10.27 19.97
C LEU A 233 3.14 8.91 19.32
N LEU A 234 1.89 8.63 18.98
CA LEU A 234 1.50 7.50 18.14
C LEU A 234 1.35 7.97 16.69
N ILE A 235 2.20 7.44 15.80
CA ILE A 235 2.15 7.65 14.36
C ILE A 235 1.59 6.38 13.74
N VAL A 236 0.46 6.49 13.03
CA VAL A 236 -0.11 5.35 12.31
C VAL A 236 0.04 5.54 10.82
N ASP A 237 0.69 4.58 10.18
CA ASP A 237 0.88 4.53 8.74
C ASP A 237 -0.28 3.77 8.08
N GLU A 238 -1.24 4.54 7.56
CA GLU A 238 -2.40 4.04 6.81
C GLU A 238 -2.22 4.17 5.28
N VAL A 239 -0.98 4.30 4.82
CA VAL A 239 -0.67 4.43 3.40
C VAL A 239 -1.22 3.27 2.57
N GLN A 240 -1.25 2.06 3.13
CA GLN A 240 -1.78 0.88 2.45
C GLN A 240 -3.13 0.42 3.00
N THR A 241 -3.38 0.58 4.29
CA THR A 241 -4.56 0.07 4.98
C THR A 241 -5.77 0.98 4.90
N GLY A 242 -5.55 2.27 4.68
CA GLY A 242 -6.60 3.29 4.63
C GLY A 242 -7.46 3.25 3.38
N LEU A 243 -8.47 4.14 3.39
CA LEU A 243 -9.34 4.41 2.25
C LEU A 243 -10.09 3.15 1.76
N ALA A 244 -10.83 2.56 2.69
CA ALA A 244 -11.74 1.43 2.51
C ALA A 244 -11.07 0.05 2.31
N ARG A 245 -9.76 -0.06 2.13
CA ARG A 245 -9.05 -1.32 1.83
C ARG A 245 -9.39 -2.46 2.80
N THR A 246 -9.48 -2.15 4.10
CA THR A 246 -9.73 -3.13 5.17
C THR A 246 -11.21 -3.30 5.54
N GLY A 247 -12.11 -2.64 4.78
CA GLY A 247 -13.55 -2.64 5.05
C GLY A 247 -14.01 -1.50 5.98
N ARG A 248 -13.11 -0.58 6.33
CA ARG A 248 -13.40 0.67 7.04
C ARG A 248 -12.67 1.81 6.33
N MET A 249 -13.08 3.06 6.56
CA MET A 249 -12.39 4.20 5.96
C MET A 249 -10.91 4.22 6.39
N PHE A 250 -10.64 3.96 7.67
CA PHE A 250 -9.30 3.77 8.23
C PHE A 250 -9.25 2.49 9.09
N ALA A 251 -8.16 1.74 9.00
CA ALA A 251 -8.04 0.48 9.72
C ALA A 251 -8.00 0.66 11.24
N VAL A 252 -7.51 1.81 11.75
CA VAL A 252 -7.52 2.16 13.18
C VAL A 252 -8.91 2.22 13.79
N GLU A 253 -9.97 2.42 12.98
CA GLU A 253 -11.35 2.44 13.45
C GLU A 253 -11.80 1.10 14.02
N ARG A 254 -11.14 0.00 13.64
CA ARG A 254 -11.41 -1.34 14.20
C ARG A 254 -11.24 -1.39 15.72
N ASP A 255 -10.24 -0.69 16.22
CA ASP A 255 -9.88 -0.66 17.63
C ASP A 255 -10.23 0.71 18.29
N ASN A 256 -11.00 1.57 17.58
CA ASN A 256 -11.39 2.93 18.01
C ASN A 256 -10.18 3.78 18.43
N VAL A 257 -9.08 3.70 17.68
CA VAL A 257 -7.83 4.42 17.98
C VAL A 257 -7.79 5.75 17.23
N VAL A 258 -7.44 6.81 17.96
CA VAL A 258 -7.08 8.11 17.38
C VAL A 258 -5.58 8.31 17.57
N PRO A 259 -4.78 8.26 16.48
CA PRO A 259 -3.36 8.55 16.56
C PRO A 259 -3.09 10.06 16.68
N ASP A 260 -1.87 10.43 17.07
CA ASP A 260 -1.43 11.83 17.04
C ASP A 260 -1.13 12.31 15.62
N ILE A 261 -0.61 11.38 14.79
CA ILE A 261 -0.30 11.60 13.39
C ILE A 261 -0.72 10.37 12.57
N LEU A 262 -1.36 10.62 11.41
CA LEU A 262 -1.76 9.59 10.47
C LEU A 262 -1.19 9.92 9.10
N THR A 263 -0.64 8.91 8.40
CA THR A 263 -0.10 9.09 7.03
C THR A 263 -0.95 8.37 5.99
N LEU A 264 -1.16 9.03 4.86
CA LEU A 264 -1.90 8.51 3.70
C LEU A 264 -1.09 8.72 2.41
N ALA A 265 -1.34 7.87 1.42
CA ALA A 265 -0.92 8.03 0.02
C ALA A 265 -1.69 7.06 -0.87
N LYS A 266 -1.03 6.45 -1.87
CA LYS A 266 -1.57 5.36 -2.72
C LYS A 266 -2.99 5.67 -3.22
N ALA A 267 -4.00 5.02 -2.63
CA ALA A 267 -5.41 5.17 -2.98
C ALA A 267 -5.92 6.62 -2.88
N LEU A 268 -5.26 7.49 -2.10
CA LEU A 268 -5.64 8.90 -1.97
C LEU A 268 -5.70 9.63 -3.31
N GLY A 269 -4.79 9.29 -4.25
CA GLY A 269 -4.77 9.86 -5.59
C GLY A 269 -5.73 9.20 -6.58
N GLY A 270 -6.57 8.27 -6.12
CA GLY A 270 -7.56 7.57 -6.94
C GLY A 270 -6.97 6.71 -8.06
N GLY A 271 -5.68 6.33 -7.96
CA GLY A 271 -4.96 5.60 -9.01
C GLY A 271 -4.64 6.45 -10.26
N VAL A 272 -4.79 7.77 -10.18
CA VAL A 272 -4.61 8.69 -11.33
C VAL A 272 -3.42 9.63 -11.10
N VAL A 273 -3.29 10.21 -9.90
CA VAL A 273 -2.22 11.17 -9.59
C VAL A 273 -1.56 10.82 -8.26
N PRO A 274 -0.21 10.80 -8.18
CA PRO A 274 0.46 10.57 -6.92
C PRO A 274 0.25 11.75 -5.95
N ILE A 275 -0.05 11.42 -4.69
CA ILE A 275 -0.20 12.35 -3.57
C ILE A 275 0.08 11.61 -2.26
N GLY A 276 0.59 12.33 -1.27
CA GLY A 276 0.69 11.89 0.12
C GLY A 276 0.10 12.93 1.06
N ALA A 277 -0.29 12.51 2.24
CA ALA A 277 -0.80 13.38 3.27
C ALA A 277 -0.30 12.93 4.65
N THR A 278 0.10 13.88 5.47
CA THR A 278 0.40 13.72 6.89
C THR A 278 -0.62 14.53 7.66
N ILE A 279 -1.47 13.85 8.41
CA ILE A 279 -2.58 14.46 9.14
C ILE A 279 -2.26 14.43 10.62
N GLY A 280 -2.42 15.54 11.31
CA GLY A 280 -2.07 15.64 12.72
C GLY A 280 -3.13 16.37 13.55
N THR A 281 -3.07 16.12 14.85
CA THR A 281 -3.90 16.81 15.84
C THR A 281 -3.50 18.28 15.99
N PRO A 282 -4.38 19.17 16.48
CA PRO A 282 -4.03 20.56 16.79
C PRO A 282 -2.81 20.67 17.69
N ALA A 283 -2.68 19.79 18.69
CA ALA A 283 -1.57 19.82 19.64
C ALA A 283 -0.20 19.58 18.96
N VAL A 284 -0.14 18.70 17.97
CA VAL A 284 1.06 18.49 17.14
C VAL A 284 1.31 19.70 16.25
N TRP A 285 0.27 20.19 15.60
CA TRP A 285 0.38 21.28 14.60
C TRP A 285 0.85 22.60 15.21
N ASP A 286 0.29 22.96 16.36
CA ASP A 286 0.68 24.18 17.08
C ASP A 286 2.18 24.20 17.44
N ARG A 287 2.72 23.06 17.83
CA ARG A 287 4.15 22.94 18.14
C ARG A 287 5.04 22.97 16.88
N VAL A 288 4.59 22.41 15.77
CA VAL A 288 5.34 22.35 14.54
C VAL A 288 5.33 23.68 13.80
N PHE A 289 4.17 24.25 13.59
CA PHE A 289 3.97 25.40 12.71
C PHE A 289 3.67 26.71 13.44
N GLY A 290 3.35 26.67 14.74
CA GLY A 290 2.96 27.85 15.50
C GLY A 290 4.04 28.93 15.59
N VAL A 291 5.32 28.54 15.58
CA VAL A 291 6.45 29.49 15.60
C VAL A 291 6.95 29.82 14.18
N ASN A 292 7.02 28.82 13.33
CA ASN A 292 7.51 28.98 11.95
C ASN A 292 6.64 28.20 10.96
N PRO A 293 5.69 28.86 10.29
CA PRO A 293 4.81 28.21 9.32
C PRO A 293 5.53 27.64 8.08
N LEU A 294 6.79 27.99 7.88
CA LEU A 294 7.60 27.51 6.75
C LEU A 294 8.67 26.47 7.15
N ILE A 295 8.61 25.93 8.38
CA ILE A 295 9.60 24.96 8.88
C ILE A 295 9.65 23.68 8.05
N HIS A 296 8.56 23.33 7.39
CA HIS A 296 8.47 22.22 6.45
C HIS A 296 7.59 22.60 5.26
N THR A 297 8.10 22.41 4.05
CA THR A 297 7.42 22.80 2.81
C THR A 297 7.58 21.73 1.73
N SER A 298 6.69 21.71 0.76
CA SER A 298 6.78 20.89 -0.44
C SER A 298 6.40 21.74 -1.66
N THR A 299 7.21 21.71 -2.71
CA THR A 299 6.95 22.48 -3.94
C THR A 299 5.68 21.99 -4.65
N PHE A 300 5.49 20.67 -4.74
CA PHE A 300 4.36 20.08 -5.45
C PHE A 300 3.26 19.53 -4.56
N GLY A 301 3.50 19.38 -3.26
CA GLY A 301 2.48 18.89 -2.31
C GLY A 301 1.26 19.79 -2.27
N GLY A 302 0.05 19.22 -2.37
CA GLY A 302 -1.20 19.95 -2.40
C GLY A 302 -1.46 20.71 -3.70
N ASN A 303 -0.91 20.25 -4.82
CA ASN A 303 -1.23 20.82 -6.14
C ASN A 303 -2.69 20.56 -6.53
N GLY A 304 -3.24 21.46 -7.35
CA GLY A 304 -4.65 21.44 -7.72
C GLY A 304 -5.10 20.13 -8.35
N LEU A 305 -4.28 19.59 -9.26
CA LEU A 305 -4.59 18.35 -9.98
C LEU A 305 -4.73 17.15 -9.02
N ALA A 306 -3.75 16.96 -8.13
CA ALA A 306 -3.77 15.85 -7.20
C ALA A 306 -4.91 15.99 -6.17
N CYS A 307 -5.17 17.22 -5.69
CA CYS A 307 -6.26 17.47 -4.74
C CYS A 307 -7.65 17.26 -5.37
N ALA A 308 -7.87 17.69 -6.60
CA ALA A 308 -9.13 17.45 -7.31
C ALA A 308 -9.40 15.96 -7.57
N ALA A 309 -8.36 15.22 -8.00
CA ALA A 309 -8.43 13.77 -8.14
C ALA A 309 -8.75 13.07 -6.82
N SER A 310 -8.09 13.49 -5.73
CA SER A 310 -8.31 12.94 -4.38
C SER A 310 -9.73 13.19 -3.86
N LEU A 311 -10.26 14.40 -4.05
CA LEU A 311 -11.64 14.73 -3.67
C LEU A 311 -12.65 13.84 -4.39
N ALA A 312 -12.46 13.65 -5.71
CA ALA A 312 -13.30 12.75 -6.49
C ALA A 312 -13.16 11.28 -6.04
N ALA A 313 -11.94 10.86 -5.68
CA ALA A 313 -11.69 9.51 -5.17
C ALA A 313 -12.39 9.27 -3.83
N LEU A 314 -12.26 10.19 -2.87
CA LEU A 314 -12.94 10.07 -1.57
C LEU A 314 -14.46 10.05 -1.72
N LYS A 315 -14.99 10.89 -2.60
CA LYS A 315 -16.42 10.91 -2.92
C LYS A 315 -16.89 9.56 -3.50
N ALA A 316 -16.16 9.01 -4.45
CA ALA A 316 -16.50 7.71 -5.06
C ALA A 316 -16.43 6.56 -4.04
N ILE A 317 -15.45 6.55 -3.13
CA ILE A 317 -15.34 5.57 -2.05
C ILE A 317 -16.63 5.55 -1.19
N GLU A 318 -17.15 6.74 -0.84
CA GLU A 318 -18.37 6.87 -0.04
C GLU A 318 -19.62 6.51 -0.84
N GLU A 319 -19.81 7.09 -2.04
CA GLU A 319 -21.01 6.90 -2.86
C GLU A 319 -21.19 5.45 -3.34
N GLU A 320 -20.10 4.76 -3.63
CA GLU A 320 -20.12 3.36 -4.06
C GLU A 320 -20.06 2.35 -2.91
N ASN A 321 -20.06 2.85 -1.65
CA ASN A 321 -20.01 2.03 -0.43
C ASN A 321 -18.86 1.00 -0.46
N LEU A 322 -17.66 1.45 -0.82
CA LEU A 322 -16.52 0.55 -1.04
C LEU A 322 -16.03 -0.13 0.24
N CYS A 323 -16.27 0.45 1.42
CA CYS A 323 -16.00 -0.24 2.69
C CYS A 323 -16.79 -1.55 2.80
N GLN A 324 -18.10 -1.53 2.50
CA GLN A 324 -18.92 -2.74 2.57
C GLN A 324 -18.53 -3.74 1.47
N ARG A 325 -18.25 -3.25 0.25
CA ARG A 325 -17.79 -4.13 -0.84
C ARG A 325 -16.48 -4.83 -0.47
N ALA A 326 -15.54 -4.13 0.17
CA ALA A 326 -14.29 -4.73 0.65
C ALA A 326 -14.55 -5.85 1.68
N LEU A 327 -15.52 -5.69 2.58
CA LEU A 327 -15.90 -6.73 3.54
C LEU A 327 -16.52 -7.94 2.83
N ASP A 328 -17.49 -7.70 1.94
CA ASP A 328 -18.21 -8.78 1.26
C ASP A 328 -17.29 -9.59 0.34
N ARG A 329 -16.52 -8.91 -0.49
CA ARG A 329 -15.58 -9.56 -1.42
C ARG A 329 -14.38 -10.16 -0.68
N GLY A 330 -13.93 -9.51 0.40
CA GLY A 330 -12.88 -10.02 1.27
C GLY A 330 -13.28 -11.34 1.94
N ALA A 331 -14.50 -11.43 2.46
CA ALA A 331 -15.03 -12.66 3.05
C ALA A 331 -15.11 -13.80 2.01
N GLN A 332 -15.63 -13.51 0.81
CA GLN A 332 -15.68 -14.47 -0.29
C GLN A 332 -14.29 -14.98 -0.69
N LEU A 333 -13.33 -14.06 -0.82
CA LEU A 333 -11.96 -14.39 -1.19
C LEU A 333 -11.26 -15.22 -0.11
N ILE A 334 -11.37 -14.84 1.16
CA ILE A 334 -10.81 -15.61 2.30
C ILE A 334 -11.39 -17.01 2.33
N GLU A 335 -12.71 -17.15 2.18
CA GLU A 335 -13.35 -18.47 2.17
C GLU A 335 -12.83 -19.35 1.02
N GLY A 336 -12.67 -18.78 -0.18
CA GLY A 336 -12.10 -19.49 -1.32
C GLY A 336 -10.66 -19.92 -1.09
N LEU A 337 -9.82 -19.01 -0.61
CA LEU A 337 -8.39 -19.27 -0.32
C LEU A 337 -8.21 -20.29 0.83
N GLU A 338 -9.09 -20.28 1.83
CA GLU A 338 -9.08 -21.28 2.91
C GLU A 338 -9.49 -22.67 2.44
N ARG A 339 -10.42 -22.77 1.46
CA ARG A 339 -10.71 -24.05 0.79
C ARG A 339 -9.48 -24.59 0.07
N THR A 340 -8.79 -23.74 -0.70
CA THR A 340 -7.53 -24.14 -1.35
C THR A 340 -6.49 -24.57 -0.31
N ARG A 341 -6.34 -23.82 0.80
CA ARG A 341 -5.43 -24.23 1.87
C ARG A 341 -5.76 -25.59 2.46
N ALA A 342 -7.02 -25.87 2.66
CA ALA A 342 -7.47 -27.17 3.16
C ALA A 342 -7.17 -28.32 2.18
N ASN A 343 -7.21 -28.05 0.88
CA ASN A 343 -6.83 -29.03 -0.17
C ASN A 343 -5.33 -29.22 -0.28
N HIS A 344 -4.51 -28.22 0.09
CA HIS A 344 -3.05 -28.23 -0.05
C HIS A 344 -2.32 -27.93 1.27
N PRO A 345 -2.54 -28.70 2.37
CA PRO A 345 -1.99 -28.37 3.69
C PRO A 345 -0.46 -28.49 3.77
N SER A 346 0.17 -29.26 2.89
CA SER A 346 1.63 -29.35 2.78
C SER A 346 2.25 -28.11 2.13
N ALA A 347 1.54 -27.43 1.25
CA ALA A 347 2.01 -26.24 0.53
C ALA A 347 1.64 -24.93 1.25
N LEU A 348 0.41 -24.83 1.76
CA LEU A 348 -0.17 -23.61 2.31
C LEU A 348 -0.25 -23.65 3.84
N LYS A 349 0.36 -22.66 4.48
CA LYS A 349 0.45 -22.52 5.94
C LYS A 349 -0.77 -21.80 6.52
N ALA A 350 -1.09 -20.62 5.98
CA ALA A 350 -2.11 -19.74 6.53
C ALA A 350 -2.71 -18.81 5.49
N VAL A 351 -3.97 -18.43 5.69
CA VAL A 351 -4.64 -17.30 5.05
C VAL A 351 -4.95 -16.27 6.12
N ARG A 352 -4.68 -14.98 5.86
CA ARG A 352 -4.95 -13.90 6.83
C ARG A 352 -5.20 -12.58 6.12
N GLY A 353 -5.83 -11.65 6.80
CA GLY A 353 -6.07 -10.30 6.28
C GLY A 353 -7.38 -9.70 6.78
N LEU A 354 -7.69 -8.49 6.32
CA LEU A 354 -8.93 -7.78 6.59
C LEU A 354 -9.43 -7.11 5.30
N GLY A 355 -10.74 -7.21 5.05
CA GLY A 355 -11.32 -6.70 3.82
C GLY A 355 -10.65 -7.31 2.59
N LEU A 356 -10.22 -6.48 1.65
CA LEU A 356 -9.48 -6.90 0.45
C LEU A 356 -7.96 -6.63 0.56
N MET A 357 -7.39 -6.84 1.73
CA MET A 357 -5.97 -6.90 1.99
C MET A 357 -5.66 -8.27 2.59
N ILE A 358 -5.36 -9.26 1.75
CA ILE A 358 -5.29 -10.67 2.12
C ILE A 358 -3.92 -11.24 1.72
N GLY A 359 -3.35 -12.06 2.61
CA GLY A 359 -2.09 -12.78 2.39
C GLY A 359 -2.28 -14.28 2.54
N VAL A 360 -1.68 -15.05 1.64
CA VAL A 360 -1.57 -16.51 1.73
C VAL A 360 -0.12 -16.88 1.94
N GLU A 361 0.17 -17.48 3.09
CA GLU A 361 1.53 -17.90 3.46
C GLU A 361 1.78 -19.34 3.04
N PHE A 362 2.90 -19.55 2.36
CA PHE A 362 3.37 -20.84 1.91
C PHE A 362 4.41 -21.42 2.88
N ASN A 363 4.46 -22.76 2.95
CA ASN A 363 5.51 -23.46 3.69
C ASN A 363 6.88 -23.31 3.01
N VAL A 364 6.90 -23.33 1.66
CA VAL A 364 8.09 -23.26 0.82
C VAL A 364 8.03 -22.06 -0.11
N LYS A 365 9.13 -21.31 -0.20
CA LYS A 365 9.23 -20.10 -1.03
C LYS A 365 9.09 -20.42 -2.52
N ASP A 366 9.71 -21.48 -3.00
CA ASP A 366 9.76 -21.83 -4.41
C ASP A 366 8.37 -22.20 -4.95
N VAL A 367 7.53 -22.85 -4.11
CA VAL A 367 6.11 -23.09 -4.43
C VAL A 367 5.37 -21.76 -4.62
N ALA A 368 5.60 -20.76 -3.75
CA ALA A 368 4.97 -19.45 -3.89
C ALA A 368 5.37 -18.73 -5.17
N GLU A 369 6.67 -18.71 -5.50
CA GLU A 369 7.19 -18.06 -6.71
C GLU A 369 6.65 -18.73 -7.98
N LEU A 370 6.62 -20.06 -8.02
CA LEU A 370 6.06 -20.83 -9.15
C LEU A 370 4.54 -20.60 -9.28
N THR A 371 3.83 -20.55 -8.15
CA THR A 371 2.38 -20.26 -8.14
C THR A 371 2.08 -18.90 -8.79
N ILE A 372 2.86 -17.85 -8.50
CA ILE A 372 2.68 -16.52 -9.12
C ILE A 372 2.85 -16.60 -10.64
N ASN A 373 3.86 -17.29 -11.11
CA ASN A 373 4.09 -17.47 -12.56
C ASN A 373 2.91 -18.22 -13.22
N LEU A 374 2.43 -19.29 -12.61
CA LEU A 374 1.30 -20.07 -13.11
C LEU A 374 -0.03 -19.27 -13.06
N MET A 375 -0.22 -18.40 -12.07
CA MET A 375 -1.34 -17.46 -12.03
C MET A 375 -1.27 -16.46 -13.19
N ALA A 376 -0.08 -15.92 -13.50
CA ALA A 376 0.11 -15.02 -14.63
C ALA A 376 -0.24 -15.70 -15.97
N GLN A 377 0.10 -17.00 -16.14
CA GLN A 377 -0.32 -17.79 -17.30
C GLN A 377 -1.85 -17.92 -17.39
N ARG A 378 -2.53 -17.97 -16.23
CA ARG A 378 -4.00 -18.00 -16.09
C ARG A 378 -4.65 -16.60 -16.06
N ALA A 379 -3.89 -15.60 -16.51
CA ALA A 379 -4.35 -14.21 -16.61
C ALA A 379 -4.76 -13.54 -15.27
N ILE A 380 -4.15 -13.95 -14.17
CA ILE A 380 -4.30 -13.31 -12.85
C ILE A 380 -2.95 -12.72 -12.44
N ILE A 381 -2.90 -11.42 -12.14
CA ILE A 381 -1.70 -10.77 -11.61
C ILE A 381 -1.73 -10.92 -10.08
N ALA A 382 -0.69 -11.55 -9.53
CA ALA A 382 -0.43 -11.66 -8.11
C ALA A 382 1.03 -11.33 -7.80
N ALA A 383 1.34 -11.00 -6.54
CA ALA A 383 2.71 -10.68 -6.13
C ALA A 383 2.99 -11.16 -4.71
N TYR A 384 4.25 -11.46 -4.43
CA TYR A 384 4.71 -11.72 -3.07
C TYR A 384 4.95 -10.42 -2.28
N THR A 385 5.01 -10.51 -0.95
CA THR A 385 5.38 -9.39 -0.10
C THR A 385 6.90 -9.24 0.02
N LEU A 386 7.40 -7.99 0.00
CA LEU A 386 8.85 -7.72 -0.08
C LEU A 386 9.65 -8.28 1.10
N ASN A 387 9.08 -8.24 2.30
CA ASN A 387 9.76 -8.68 3.52
C ASN A 387 9.57 -10.18 3.80
N ASN A 388 8.52 -10.79 3.24
CA ASN A 388 8.25 -12.21 3.36
C ASN A 388 7.85 -12.82 2.00
N PRO A 389 8.80 -13.30 1.19
CA PRO A 389 8.52 -13.84 -0.15
C PRO A 389 7.75 -15.17 -0.14
N LYS A 390 7.47 -15.75 1.03
CA LYS A 390 6.56 -16.89 1.18
C LYS A 390 5.10 -16.49 1.21
N VAL A 391 4.78 -15.20 1.19
CA VAL A 391 3.40 -14.70 1.23
C VAL A 391 3.02 -14.09 -0.10
N ILE A 392 2.04 -14.65 -0.75
CA ILE A 392 1.35 -14.04 -1.90
C ILE A 392 0.26 -13.13 -1.35
N ARG A 393 0.24 -11.88 -1.82
CA ARG A 393 -0.82 -10.92 -1.49
C ARG A 393 -1.92 -10.92 -2.53
N PHE A 394 -3.13 -10.70 -2.07
CA PHE A 394 -4.32 -10.45 -2.86
C PHE A 394 -4.91 -9.11 -2.41
N GLU A 395 -4.74 -8.10 -3.24
CA GLU A 395 -5.18 -6.71 -2.99
C GLU A 395 -5.90 -6.14 -4.21
N PRO A 396 -6.92 -6.84 -4.77
CA PRO A 396 -7.61 -6.36 -5.96
C PRO A 396 -8.26 -5.00 -5.71
N PRO A 397 -8.59 -4.24 -6.76
CA PRO A 397 -9.49 -3.10 -6.65
C PRO A 397 -10.79 -3.48 -5.93
N LEU A 398 -11.34 -2.57 -5.11
CA LEU A 398 -12.56 -2.83 -4.33
C LEU A 398 -13.81 -2.94 -5.20
N VAL A 399 -13.69 -2.59 -6.47
CA VAL A 399 -14.73 -2.75 -7.50
C VAL A 399 -14.76 -4.16 -8.10
N VAL A 400 -13.91 -5.07 -7.64
CA VAL A 400 -13.89 -6.48 -8.07
C VAL A 400 -15.26 -7.14 -7.93
N THR A 401 -15.68 -7.90 -8.95
CA THR A 401 -16.96 -8.60 -8.92
C THR A 401 -16.86 -9.97 -8.23
N PRO A 402 -18.01 -10.54 -7.79
CA PRO A 402 -18.02 -11.90 -7.25
C PRO A 402 -17.41 -12.93 -8.20
N GLU A 403 -17.74 -12.85 -9.49
CA GLU A 403 -17.28 -13.76 -10.52
C GLU A 403 -15.76 -13.67 -10.73
N GLN A 404 -15.22 -12.46 -10.64
CA GLN A 404 -13.77 -12.23 -10.73
C GLN A 404 -13.04 -12.80 -9.51
N VAL A 405 -13.63 -12.71 -8.32
CA VAL A 405 -13.10 -13.36 -7.11
C VAL A 405 -13.07 -14.87 -7.28
N ASP A 406 -14.16 -15.47 -7.75
CA ASP A 406 -14.25 -16.92 -7.98
C ASP A 406 -13.25 -17.39 -9.06
N GLN A 407 -13.07 -16.59 -10.12
CA GLN A 407 -12.06 -16.85 -11.16
C GLN A 407 -10.66 -16.84 -10.57
N ALA A 408 -10.32 -15.85 -9.74
CA ALA A 408 -8.99 -15.74 -9.13
C ALA A 408 -8.73 -16.90 -8.15
N VAL A 409 -9.71 -17.28 -7.34
CA VAL A 409 -9.62 -18.44 -6.43
C VAL A 409 -9.38 -19.72 -7.23
N SER A 410 -10.15 -19.96 -8.30
CA SER A 410 -9.99 -21.14 -9.14
C SER A 410 -8.62 -21.20 -9.82
N ALA A 411 -8.15 -20.05 -10.34
CA ALA A 411 -6.82 -19.94 -10.92
C ALA A 411 -5.71 -20.17 -9.88
N PHE A 412 -5.89 -19.69 -8.65
CA PHE A 412 -4.94 -19.89 -7.55
C PHE A 412 -4.88 -21.37 -7.17
N ASP A 413 -6.03 -22.05 -6.96
CA ASP A 413 -6.08 -23.47 -6.60
C ASP A 413 -5.38 -24.35 -7.65
N ALA A 414 -5.71 -24.15 -8.94
CA ALA A 414 -5.04 -24.84 -10.05
C ALA A 414 -3.54 -24.54 -10.10
N SER A 415 -3.12 -23.29 -9.82
CA SER A 415 -1.71 -22.92 -9.84
C SER A 415 -0.93 -23.54 -8.69
N VAL A 416 -1.51 -23.65 -7.51
CA VAL A 416 -0.90 -24.35 -6.37
C VAL A 416 -0.77 -25.85 -6.66
N THR A 417 -1.80 -26.47 -7.23
CA THR A 417 -1.79 -27.88 -7.64
C THR A 417 -0.62 -28.16 -8.59
N ASP A 418 -0.51 -27.37 -9.66
CA ASP A 418 0.54 -27.56 -10.65
C ASP A 418 1.92 -27.25 -10.10
N ALA A 419 2.06 -26.21 -9.25
CA ALA A 419 3.33 -25.85 -8.63
C ALA A 419 3.87 -26.98 -7.73
N VAL A 420 2.99 -27.61 -6.93
CA VAL A 420 3.36 -28.75 -6.09
C VAL A 420 3.77 -29.93 -6.94
N ALA A 421 2.97 -30.30 -7.96
CA ALA A 421 3.28 -31.43 -8.85
C ALA A 421 4.59 -31.25 -9.60
N MET A 422 4.89 -30.02 -10.08
CA MET A 422 6.16 -29.72 -10.77
C MET A 422 7.37 -29.89 -9.85
N LEU A 423 7.29 -29.46 -8.59
CA LEU A 423 8.41 -29.59 -7.66
C LEU A 423 8.61 -31.03 -7.17
N GLU A 424 7.54 -31.77 -6.92
CA GLU A 424 7.62 -33.21 -6.59
C GLU A 424 8.23 -34.03 -7.75
N GLY A 425 7.90 -33.67 -9.00
CA GLY A 425 8.47 -34.31 -10.19
C GLY A 425 9.97 -33.99 -10.44
N LEU A 426 10.52 -32.96 -9.83
CA LEU A 426 11.94 -32.61 -9.88
C LEU A 426 12.78 -33.32 -8.78
N GLU A 427 12.14 -33.76 -7.71
CA GLU A 427 12.77 -34.49 -6.60
C GLU A 427 12.80 -36.03 -6.82
N ALA A 428 12.00 -36.54 -7.77
CA ALA A 428 11.91 -37.95 -8.13
C ALA A 428 12.90 -38.33 -9.26
#